data_7ee3f3b9e5ec3493e80cd4a4beb453dd
#
_entry.id   7ee3f3b9e5ec3493e80cd4a4beb453dd
#
_cell.length_a   1.000
_cell.length_b   1.000
_cell.length_c   1.000
_cell.angle_alpha   90.00
_cell.angle_beta   90.00
_cell.angle_gamma   90.00
#
_symmetry.space_group_name_H-M   'P 1'
#
loop_
_entity.id
_entity.type
_entity.pdbx_description
1 polymer ?
#
loop_
_entity_poly.entity_id
_entity_poly.type
_entity_poly.pdbx_seq_one_letter_code
_entity_poly.pdbx_strand_id
1 'polypeptide(L)'
;MSQATPTSSDSPAPASEATNKLPSGGGQPKAFSLRRVQIAVASTLAACALAMPLDPLVFGRFDHIDLGAMDWYRMLRIVGYLPTWLIVALAFVLIDSKRAPKIGWPLATSRMGLMGMSVILAAIIAELMKLGVRRLRPNAADGQYLFRAWTDGPLNNSGLGMPSSHAAVAFAAMTLLCYLYPRAAIVWIPLAIGCALSRCITDAHFISDAAVGAALGILAAKAVWHDHLSRHHLDPQRMTDRPFA
;
A
#
# COMPACT_ATOMS: atom_id res chain seq x y z
N MET A 1 64.05 -37.58 -57.54
CA MET A 1 64.63 -37.65 -56.19
C MET A 1 65.01 -36.26 -55.79
N SER A 2 64.17 -35.58 -55.11
CA SER A 2 64.52 -34.35 -54.35
C SER A 2 63.37 -34.04 -53.44
N GLN A 3 63.62 -34.08 -52.14
CA GLN A 3 62.68 -33.76 -51.08
C GLN A 3 62.64 -32.24 -50.90
N ALA A 4 61.48 -31.65 -50.90
CA ALA A 4 61.24 -30.31 -50.47
C ALA A 4 60.39 -30.32 -49.19
N THR A 5 60.98 -29.86 -48.14
CA THR A 5 60.31 -29.55 -46.87
C THR A 5 59.56 -28.26 -46.96
N PRO A 6 58.33 -28.10 -46.49
CA PRO A 6 57.76 -26.82 -46.20
C PRO A 6 57.84 -26.49 -44.70
N THR A 7 58.47 -25.42 -44.39
CA THR A 7 58.45 -24.73 -43.11
C THR A 7 57.19 -23.89 -43.03
N SER A 8 56.25 -24.20 -42.13
CA SER A 8 55.17 -23.31 -41.75
C SER A 8 55.38 -22.87 -40.29
N SER A 9 55.73 -21.61 -40.10
CA SER A 9 55.79 -20.95 -38.84
C SER A 9 54.39 -20.33 -38.59
N ASP A 10 53.52 -21.02 -37.94
CA ASP A 10 52.30 -20.45 -37.40
C ASP A 10 52.56 -20.01 -35.97
N SER A 11 52.70 -18.70 -35.81
CA SER A 11 52.76 -18.03 -34.52
C SER A 11 51.33 -17.78 -34.04
N PRO A 12 50.94 -18.22 -32.85
CA PRO A 12 49.60 -17.90 -32.34
C PRO A 12 49.49 -16.44 -32.01
N ALA A 13 48.40 -15.83 -32.50
CA ALA A 13 48.03 -14.42 -32.18
C ALA A 13 47.78 -14.28 -30.69
N PRO A 14 48.10 -13.10 -30.07
CA PRO A 14 47.89 -12.86 -28.66
C PRO A 14 46.38 -12.85 -28.37
N ALA A 15 45.99 -13.64 -27.37
CA ALA A 15 44.63 -13.61 -26.80
C ALA A 15 44.26 -12.23 -26.37
N SER A 16 43.22 -11.69 -26.99
CA SER A 16 42.59 -10.42 -26.56
C SER A 16 42.12 -10.60 -25.12
N GLU A 17 42.75 -9.89 -24.20
CA GLU A 17 42.27 -9.65 -22.83
C GLU A 17 40.88 -8.96 -22.91
N ALA A 18 39.87 -9.76 -22.91
CA ALA A 18 38.52 -9.28 -22.63
C ALA A 18 38.49 -8.77 -21.16
N THR A 19 38.80 -7.51 -21.00
CA THR A 19 38.62 -6.80 -19.73
C THR A 19 37.15 -6.92 -19.35
N ASN A 20 36.88 -7.87 -18.46
CA ASN A 20 35.61 -8.05 -17.78
C ASN A 20 35.34 -6.81 -16.91
N LYS A 21 34.85 -5.71 -17.53
CA LYS A 21 34.30 -4.57 -16.80
C LYS A 21 33.06 -5.04 -16.09
N LEU A 22 33.22 -5.45 -14.83
CA LEU A 22 32.14 -5.54 -13.88
C LEU A 22 31.32 -4.22 -13.95
N PRO A 23 30.00 -4.28 -14.11
CA PRO A 23 29.20 -3.08 -14.10
C PRO A 23 29.29 -2.48 -12.69
N SER A 24 30.06 -1.41 -12.56
CA SER A 24 30.12 -0.56 -11.36
C SER A 24 28.83 0.27 -11.24
N GLY A 25 27.73 -0.41 -11.08
CA GLY A 25 26.41 0.18 -10.89
C GLY A 25 25.87 -0.12 -9.50
N GLY A 26 26.64 0.16 -8.47
CA GLY A 26 26.10 0.31 -7.11
C GLY A 26 25.20 1.55 -7.10
N GLY A 27 23.96 1.39 -7.58
CA GLY A 27 22.93 2.42 -7.44
C GLY A 27 22.74 2.70 -5.96
N GLN A 28 23.26 3.81 -5.49
CA GLN A 28 22.99 4.28 -4.13
C GLN A 28 21.47 4.29 -3.92
N PRO A 29 20.98 3.82 -2.76
CA PRO A 29 19.55 3.92 -2.43
C PRO A 29 19.14 5.37 -2.62
N LYS A 30 18.20 5.63 -3.54
CA LYS A 30 17.74 6.99 -3.85
C LYS A 30 17.31 7.64 -2.54
N ALA A 31 18.07 8.62 -2.10
CA ALA A 31 17.82 9.37 -0.88
C ALA A 31 16.33 9.74 -0.78
N PHE A 32 15.79 9.65 0.41
CA PHE A 32 14.42 10.03 0.75
C PHE A 32 14.14 11.44 0.25
N SER A 33 13.38 11.55 -0.84
CA SER A 33 13.18 12.84 -1.49
C SER A 33 12.20 13.69 -0.67
N LEU A 34 12.68 14.77 -0.08
CA LEU A 34 11.87 15.75 0.66
C LEU A 34 10.65 16.20 -0.18
N ARG A 35 10.82 16.37 -1.50
CA ARG A 35 9.72 16.69 -2.42
C ARG A 35 8.59 15.64 -2.40
N ARG A 36 8.90 14.35 -2.28
CA ARG A 36 7.87 13.29 -2.20
C ARG A 36 7.07 13.39 -0.92
N VAL A 37 7.73 13.70 0.19
CA VAL A 37 7.03 13.93 1.48
C VAL A 37 6.14 15.15 1.40
N GLN A 38 6.62 16.25 0.85
CA GLN A 38 5.84 17.46 0.68
C GLN A 38 4.59 17.21 -0.18
N ILE A 39 4.72 16.48 -1.30
CA ILE A 39 3.59 16.09 -2.14
C ILE A 39 2.60 15.21 -1.35
N ALA A 40 3.09 14.23 -0.58
CA ALA A 40 2.26 13.37 0.23
C ALA A 40 1.47 14.15 1.29
N VAL A 41 2.14 15.04 2.00
CA VAL A 41 1.49 15.91 3.00
C VAL A 41 0.48 16.83 2.32
N ALA A 42 0.87 17.53 1.26
CA ALA A 42 -0.02 18.43 0.53
C ALA A 42 -1.26 17.72 -0.02
N SER A 43 -1.10 16.52 -0.62
CA SER A 43 -2.24 15.74 -1.11
C SER A 43 -3.17 15.27 -0.01
N THR A 44 -2.63 14.90 1.15
CA THR A 44 -3.44 14.49 2.32
C THR A 44 -4.21 15.67 2.90
N LEU A 45 -3.57 16.83 3.03
CA LEU A 45 -4.23 18.07 3.49
C LEU A 45 -5.31 18.53 2.51
N ALA A 46 -5.04 18.47 1.20
CA ALA A 46 -6.02 18.79 0.17
C ALA A 46 -7.23 17.84 0.23
N ALA A 47 -7.02 16.54 0.38
CA ALA A 47 -8.09 15.56 0.54
C ALA A 47 -8.95 15.85 1.77
N CYS A 48 -8.34 16.23 2.90
CA CYS A 48 -9.03 16.65 4.10
C CYS A 48 -9.89 17.91 3.84
N ALA A 49 -9.29 18.97 3.31
CA ALA A 49 -9.95 20.24 3.07
C ALA A 49 -11.14 20.12 2.10
N LEU A 50 -11.01 19.31 1.06
CA LEU A 50 -12.08 19.05 0.08
C LEU A 50 -13.21 18.19 0.66
N ALA A 51 -12.92 17.33 1.64
CA ALA A 51 -13.90 16.45 2.25
C ALA A 51 -14.68 17.12 3.42
N MET A 52 -14.08 18.07 4.13
CA MET A 52 -14.72 18.75 5.28
C MET A 52 -16.11 19.35 4.99
N PRO A 53 -16.37 20.02 3.85
CA PRO A 53 -17.70 20.53 3.55
C PRO A 53 -18.78 19.45 3.41
N LEU A 54 -18.37 18.19 3.18
CA LEU A 54 -19.29 17.06 3.04
C LEU A 54 -19.65 16.41 4.39
N ASP A 55 -18.88 16.67 5.45
CA ASP A 55 -19.06 16.05 6.76
C ASP A 55 -20.49 16.28 7.33
N PRO A 56 -21.06 17.52 7.34
CA PRO A 56 -22.40 17.76 7.86
C PRO A 56 -23.51 17.17 6.98
N LEU A 57 -23.22 16.81 5.72
CA LEU A 57 -24.22 16.27 4.81
C LEU A 57 -24.56 14.80 5.10
N VAL A 58 -23.69 14.09 5.81
CA VAL A 58 -23.83 12.64 6.08
C VAL A 58 -24.18 12.38 7.54
N PHE A 59 -23.69 13.20 8.48
CA PHE A 59 -23.93 13.01 9.90
C PHE A 59 -25.44 12.92 10.24
N GLY A 60 -25.83 11.92 11.03
CA GLY A 60 -27.20 11.71 11.50
C GLY A 60 -28.22 11.30 10.42
N ARG A 61 -27.81 11.17 9.16
CA ARG A 61 -28.76 10.87 8.07
C ARG A 61 -29.28 9.43 8.10
N PHE A 62 -28.57 8.52 8.73
CA PHE A 62 -28.82 7.09 8.71
C PHE A 62 -29.10 6.52 10.12
N ASP A 63 -29.25 7.33 11.16
CA ASP A 63 -29.43 6.92 12.56
C ASP A 63 -30.67 6.06 12.77
N HIS A 64 -31.68 6.19 11.90
CA HIS A 64 -32.92 5.43 11.95
C HIS A 64 -32.78 4.02 11.36
N ILE A 65 -31.62 3.65 10.84
CA ILE A 65 -31.38 2.34 10.18
C ILE A 65 -30.35 1.56 11.00
N ASP A 66 -30.67 0.35 11.43
CA ASP A 66 -29.68 -0.56 12.01
C ASP A 66 -28.79 -1.16 10.92
N LEU A 67 -27.85 -0.35 10.45
CA LEU A 67 -26.86 -0.76 9.44
C LEU A 67 -25.98 -1.91 9.95
N GLY A 68 -25.77 -2.01 11.27
CA GLY A 68 -24.97 -3.08 11.87
C GLY A 68 -25.54 -4.48 11.65
N ALA A 69 -26.86 -4.59 11.49
CA ALA A 69 -27.54 -5.83 11.19
C ALA A 69 -27.41 -6.27 9.72
N MET A 70 -27.04 -5.37 8.80
CA MET A 70 -27.02 -5.64 7.37
C MET A 70 -25.73 -6.33 6.92
N ASP A 71 -25.84 -7.42 6.17
CA ASP A 71 -24.70 -8.23 5.73
C ASP A 71 -23.78 -7.47 4.77
N TRP A 72 -24.32 -6.66 3.87
CA TRP A 72 -23.51 -5.83 2.97
C TRP A 72 -22.62 -4.83 3.74
N TYR A 73 -23.13 -4.25 4.83
CA TYR A 73 -22.35 -3.36 5.68
C TYR A 73 -21.22 -4.11 6.38
N ARG A 74 -21.51 -5.30 6.94
CA ARG A 74 -20.49 -6.16 7.56
C ARG A 74 -19.41 -6.56 6.57
N MET A 75 -19.80 -6.93 5.35
CA MET A 75 -18.88 -7.26 4.26
C MET A 75 -17.96 -6.07 3.94
N LEU A 76 -18.50 -4.86 3.74
CA LEU A 76 -17.71 -3.68 3.46
C LEU A 76 -16.76 -3.31 4.62
N ARG A 77 -17.23 -3.48 5.86
CA ARG A 77 -16.41 -3.23 7.05
C ARG A 77 -15.21 -4.19 7.14
N ILE A 78 -15.39 -5.48 6.78
CA ILE A 78 -14.32 -6.48 6.77
C ILE A 78 -13.21 -6.10 5.80
N VAL A 79 -13.49 -5.43 4.70
CA VAL A 79 -12.49 -4.92 3.75
C VAL A 79 -11.49 -3.96 4.40
N GLY A 80 -11.90 -3.21 5.42
CA GLY A 80 -11.01 -2.33 6.19
C GLY A 80 -10.36 -2.99 7.42
N TYR A 81 -10.56 -4.29 7.64
CA TYR A 81 -10.07 -4.98 8.82
C TYR A 81 -8.68 -5.56 8.56
N LEU A 82 -7.67 -5.09 9.30
CA LEU A 82 -6.27 -5.48 9.10
C LEU A 82 -6.05 -7.01 9.10
N PRO A 83 -6.59 -7.80 10.04
CA PRO A 83 -6.41 -9.24 10.06
C PRO A 83 -6.87 -9.95 8.78
N THR A 84 -7.91 -9.46 8.11
CA THR A 84 -8.37 -10.01 6.82
C THR A 84 -7.24 -10.01 5.79
N TRP A 85 -6.50 -8.92 5.69
CA TRP A 85 -5.41 -8.78 4.74
C TRP A 85 -4.15 -9.54 5.13
N LEU A 86 -3.93 -9.78 6.42
CA LEU A 86 -2.86 -10.67 6.89
C LEU A 86 -3.17 -12.14 6.52
N ILE A 87 -4.44 -12.54 6.59
CA ILE A 87 -4.89 -13.86 6.10
C ILE A 87 -4.68 -13.97 4.58
N VAL A 88 -5.06 -12.93 3.82
CA VAL A 88 -4.82 -12.88 2.35
C VAL A 88 -3.32 -12.92 2.03
N ALA A 89 -2.50 -12.20 2.79
CA ALA A 89 -1.04 -12.25 2.64
C ALA A 89 -0.49 -13.67 2.89
N LEU A 90 -1.00 -14.35 3.93
CA LEU A 90 -0.66 -15.75 4.20
C LEU A 90 -1.09 -16.67 3.05
N ALA A 91 -2.29 -16.48 2.48
CA ALA A 91 -2.75 -17.24 1.33
C ALA A 91 -1.82 -17.09 0.12
N PHE A 92 -1.26 -15.89 -0.12
CA PHE A 92 -0.25 -15.69 -1.17
C PHE A 92 1.00 -16.54 -0.94
N VAL A 93 1.46 -16.72 0.30
CA VAL A 93 2.59 -17.63 0.60
C VAL A 93 2.25 -19.04 0.18
N LEU A 94 1.08 -19.55 0.57
CA LEU A 94 0.67 -20.93 0.27
C LEU A 94 0.53 -21.17 -1.23
N ILE A 95 0.00 -20.19 -1.97
CA ILE A 95 -0.12 -20.26 -3.44
C ILE A 95 1.26 -20.23 -4.09
N ASP A 96 2.13 -19.33 -3.65
CA ASP A 96 3.43 -19.10 -4.28
C ASP A 96 4.51 -20.08 -3.82
N SER A 97 4.31 -20.78 -2.69
CA SER A 97 5.25 -21.80 -2.19
C SER A 97 5.51 -22.91 -3.21
N LYS A 98 4.50 -23.29 -3.98
CA LYS A 98 4.65 -24.28 -5.05
C LYS A 98 5.60 -23.84 -6.18
N ARG A 99 5.82 -22.53 -6.30
CA ARG A 99 6.71 -21.92 -7.30
C ARG A 99 8.10 -21.64 -6.76
N ALA A 100 8.27 -21.62 -5.44
CA ALA A 100 9.54 -21.31 -4.77
C ALA A 100 10.73 -22.14 -5.27
N PRO A 101 10.61 -23.46 -5.55
CA PRO A 101 11.70 -24.24 -6.10
C PRO A 101 12.20 -23.76 -7.47
N LYS A 102 11.32 -23.11 -8.26
CA LYS A 102 11.64 -22.63 -9.62
C LYS A 102 12.14 -21.19 -9.64
N ILE A 103 11.63 -20.32 -8.77
CA ILE A 103 11.87 -18.87 -8.82
C ILE A 103 12.58 -18.33 -7.57
N GLY A 104 12.79 -19.16 -6.57
CA GLY A 104 13.38 -18.78 -5.27
C GLY A 104 12.37 -18.21 -4.27
N TRP A 105 12.58 -18.51 -2.99
CA TRP A 105 11.72 -18.07 -1.89
C TRP A 105 11.52 -16.55 -1.80
N PRO A 106 12.56 -15.70 -2.01
CA PRO A 106 12.38 -14.24 -1.93
C PRO A 106 11.35 -13.71 -2.93
N LEU A 107 11.32 -14.27 -4.15
CA LEU A 107 10.35 -13.84 -5.15
C LEU A 107 8.97 -14.48 -4.93
N ALA A 108 8.93 -15.75 -4.47
CA ALA A 108 7.68 -16.41 -4.13
C ALA A 108 6.93 -15.73 -2.99
N THR A 109 7.64 -15.18 -1.99
CA THR A 109 7.04 -14.47 -0.85
C THR A 109 6.81 -12.98 -1.09
N SER A 110 7.17 -12.46 -2.27
CA SER A 110 7.13 -11.01 -2.53
C SER A 110 5.71 -10.43 -2.43
N ARG A 111 4.69 -11.11 -2.95
CA ARG A 111 3.28 -10.65 -2.87
C ARG A 111 2.77 -10.60 -1.44
N MET A 112 3.12 -11.60 -0.62
CA MET A 112 2.81 -11.58 0.81
C MET A 112 3.48 -10.38 1.50
N GLY A 113 4.78 -10.19 1.26
CA GLY A 113 5.53 -9.08 1.84
C GLY A 113 4.95 -7.74 1.44
N LEU A 114 4.63 -7.55 0.16
CA LEU A 114 4.00 -6.33 -0.34
C LEU A 114 2.64 -6.07 0.32
N MET A 115 1.77 -7.08 0.40
CA MET A 115 0.46 -6.96 1.02
C MET A 115 0.58 -6.65 2.51
N GLY A 116 1.32 -7.48 3.25
CA GLY A 116 1.50 -7.30 4.70
C GLY A 116 2.10 -5.94 5.03
N MET A 117 3.21 -5.57 4.38
CA MET A 117 3.88 -4.28 4.63
C MET A 117 2.98 -3.08 4.31
N SER A 118 2.23 -3.12 3.20
CA SER A 118 1.35 -2.01 2.81
C SER A 118 0.25 -1.76 3.85
N VAL A 119 -0.46 -2.81 4.28
CA VAL A 119 -1.57 -2.67 5.22
C VAL A 119 -1.09 -2.38 6.65
N ILE A 120 0.02 -2.99 7.08
CA ILE A 120 0.61 -2.74 8.41
C ILE A 120 1.11 -1.30 8.48
N LEU A 121 1.85 -0.83 7.47
CA LEU A 121 2.36 0.54 7.42
C LEU A 121 1.22 1.56 7.46
N ALA A 122 0.16 1.34 6.66
CA ALA A 122 -1.01 2.21 6.65
C ALA A 122 -1.72 2.23 8.02
N ALA A 123 -1.88 1.06 8.66
CA ALA A 123 -2.49 0.95 9.98
C ALA A 123 -1.66 1.67 11.05
N ILE A 124 -0.34 1.44 11.09
CA ILE A 124 0.55 2.09 12.07
C ILE A 124 0.50 3.61 11.91
N ILE A 125 0.64 4.13 10.68
CA ILE A 125 0.59 5.57 10.43
C ILE A 125 -0.76 6.14 10.87
N ALA A 126 -1.88 5.46 10.54
CA ALA A 126 -3.20 5.91 10.94
C ALA A 126 -3.36 5.96 12.46
N GLU A 127 -2.90 4.95 13.20
CA GLU A 127 -2.99 4.91 14.66
C GLU A 127 -2.09 5.98 15.33
N LEU A 128 -0.86 6.18 14.82
CA LEU A 128 0.01 7.25 15.31
C LEU A 128 -0.58 8.64 15.04
N MET A 129 -1.15 8.86 13.85
CA MET A 129 -1.80 10.14 13.54
C MET A 129 -3.03 10.39 14.41
N LYS A 130 -3.81 9.38 14.79
CA LYS A 130 -4.92 9.55 15.74
C LYS A 130 -4.45 10.13 17.05
N LEU A 131 -3.35 9.60 17.60
CA LEU A 131 -2.75 10.10 18.83
C LEU A 131 -2.25 11.55 18.67
N GLY A 132 -1.83 11.95 17.47
CA GLY A 132 -1.41 13.32 17.17
C GLY A 132 -2.58 14.30 17.00
N VAL A 133 -3.58 13.95 16.19
CA VAL A 133 -4.71 14.83 15.84
C VAL A 133 -5.76 14.89 16.95
N ARG A 134 -6.06 13.76 17.60
CA ARG A 134 -6.97 13.61 18.74
C ARG A 134 -8.42 14.06 18.49
N ARG A 135 -8.88 14.13 17.23
CA ARG A 135 -10.26 14.46 16.90
C ARG A 135 -11.20 13.34 17.34
N LEU A 136 -12.28 13.66 18.04
CA LEU A 136 -13.32 12.73 18.44
C LEU A 136 -14.14 12.28 17.23
N ARG A 137 -14.77 11.10 17.35
CA ARG A 137 -15.70 10.59 16.34
C ARG A 137 -16.98 11.43 16.30
N PRO A 138 -17.67 11.49 15.13
CA PRO A 138 -18.94 12.21 15.01
C PRO A 138 -19.97 11.84 16.07
N ASN A 139 -20.18 10.54 16.30
CA ASN A 139 -21.15 10.03 17.29
C ASN A 139 -20.82 10.35 18.75
N ALA A 140 -19.56 10.66 19.06
CA ALA A 140 -19.12 11.06 20.41
C ALA A 140 -19.11 12.58 20.61
N ALA A 141 -19.34 13.36 19.55
CA ALA A 141 -19.18 14.80 19.51
C ALA A 141 -20.42 15.51 18.91
N ASP A 142 -21.54 14.80 18.77
CA ASP A 142 -22.78 15.32 18.17
C ASP A 142 -22.53 16.03 16.82
N GLY A 143 -21.73 15.39 15.96
CA GLY A 143 -21.35 15.94 14.65
C GLY A 143 -20.40 17.13 14.69
N GLN A 144 -19.94 17.56 15.86
CA GLN A 144 -19.04 18.69 16.00
C GLN A 144 -17.57 18.25 15.94
N TYR A 145 -16.68 19.17 15.54
CA TYR A 145 -15.24 18.93 15.55
C TYR A 145 -14.67 19.19 16.94
N LEU A 146 -14.75 18.19 17.82
CA LEU A 146 -14.16 18.24 19.15
C LEU A 146 -12.86 17.47 19.20
N PHE A 147 -11.92 17.97 19.98
CA PHE A 147 -10.60 17.39 20.15
C PHE A 147 -10.38 17.03 21.62
N ARG A 148 -9.91 15.81 21.88
CA ARG A 148 -9.58 15.35 23.22
C ARG A 148 -8.32 16.07 23.72
N ALA A 149 -8.32 16.54 24.96
CA ALA A 149 -7.15 17.17 25.58
C ALA A 149 -5.97 16.17 25.67
N TRP A 150 -4.74 16.68 25.57
CA TRP A 150 -3.53 15.84 25.67
C TRP A 150 -3.34 15.23 27.07
N THR A 151 -3.92 15.84 28.09
CA THR A 151 -3.92 15.36 29.47
C THR A 151 -4.87 14.19 29.70
N ASP A 152 -5.84 13.96 28.79
CA ASP A 152 -6.85 12.92 28.89
C ASP A 152 -6.43 11.68 28.11
N GLY A 153 -5.77 10.73 28.78
CA GLY A 153 -5.33 9.47 28.23
C GLY A 153 -4.42 9.64 26.98
N PRO A 154 -3.17 10.14 27.12
CA PRO A 154 -2.33 10.56 25.99
C PRO A 154 -2.06 9.46 24.97
N LEU A 155 -2.04 8.18 25.38
CA LEU A 155 -1.85 7.03 24.50
C LEU A 155 -3.14 6.26 24.19
N ASN A 156 -4.29 6.76 24.69
CA ASN A 156 -5.58 6.12 24.42
C ASN A 156 -6.18 6.65 23.12
N ASN A 157 -6.30 5.81 22.10
CA ASN A 157 -6.90 6.12 20.81
C ASN A 157 -8.40 5.78 20.73
N SER A 158 -8.99 5.22 21.80
CA SER A 158 -10.42 4.88 21.85
C SER A 158 -11.28 6.12 21.66
N GLY A 159 -12.27 6.06 20.78
CA GLY A 159 -13.16 7.19 20.46
C GLY A 159 -12.54 8.26 19.56
N LEU A 160 -11.26 8.13 19.15
CA LEU A 160 -10.65 9.05 18.19
C LEU A 160 -11.05 8.68 16.75
N GLY A 161 -11.36 9.71 15.95
CA GLY A 161 -11.88 9.58 14.59
C GLY A 161 -10.81 9.71 13.52
N MET A 162 -9.97 10.73 13.57
CA MET A 162 -9.08 11.13 12.48
C MET A 162 -7.66 10.60 12.64
N PRO A 163 -7.13 9.89 11.63
CA PRO A 163 -7.78 9.40 10.41
C PRO A 163 -8.53 8.08 10.61
N SER A 164 -9.36 7.67 9.62
CA SER A 164 -10.02 6.36 9.64
C SER A 164 -9.04 5.22 9.32
N SER A 165 -8.75 4.35 10.29
CA SER A 165 -7.87 3.18 10.08
C SER A 165 -8.46 2.17 9.11
N HIS A 166 -9.81 1.99 9.10
CA HIS A 166 -10.47 1.11 8.14
C HIS A 166 -10.28 1.61 6.70
N ALA A 167 -10.44 2.92 6.47
CA ALA A 167 -10.18 3.50 5.17
C ALA A 167 -8.69 3.35 4.79
N ALA A 168 -7.76 3.60 5.70
CA ALA A 168 -6.33 3.47 5.46
C ALA A 168 -5.95 2.03 5.03
N VAL A 169 -6.42 1.03 5.77
CA VAL A 169 -6.16 -0.39 5.45
C VAL A 169 -6.81 -0.80 4.14
N ALA A 170 -8.09 -0.45 3.91
CA ALA A 170 -8.80 -0.79 2.68
C ALA A 170 -8.11 -0.20 1.44
N PHE A 171 -7.78 1.08 1.48
CA PHE A 171 -7.12 1.75 0.35
C PHE A 171 -5.68 1.29 0.14
N ALA A 172 -4.95 0.92 1.21
CA ALA A 172 -3.63 0.31 1.06
C ALA A 172 -3.70 -1.05 0.34
N ALA A 173 -4.58 -1.93 0.80
CA ALA A 173 -4.77 -3.24 0.21
C ALA A 173 -5.25 -3.16 -1.24
N MET A 174 -6.29 -2.35 -1.52
CA MET A 174 -6.87 -2.24 -2.85
C MET A 174 -5.94 -1.54 -3.84
N THR A 175 -5.16 -0.53 -3.40
CA THR A 175 -4.13 0.09 -4.25
C THR A 175 -3.07 -0.92 -4.66
N LEU A 176 -2.60 -1.76 -3.72
CA LEU A 176 -1.66 -2.81 -4.06
C LEU A 176 -2.28 -3.85 -5.02
N LEU A 177 -3.53 -4.25 -4.79
CA LEU A 177 -4.24 -5.16 -5.70
C LEU A 177 -4.41 -4.56 -7.10
N CYS A 178 -4.63 -3.25 -7.22
CA CYS A 178 -4.65 -2.57 -8.51
C CYS A 178 -3.29 -2.63 -9.22
N TYR A 179 -2.18 -2.59 -8.49
CA TYR A 179 -0.85 -2.78 -9.08
C TYR A 179 -0.60 -4.23 -9.50
N LEU A 180 -1.01 -5.19 -8.68
CA LEU A 180 -0.83 -6.60 -8.99
C LEU A 180 -1.80 -7.12 -10.06
N TYR A 181 -3.03 -6.60 -10.08
CA TYR A 181 -4.14 -7.05 -10.92
C TYR A 181 -4.93 -5.87 -11.50
N PRO A 182 -4.34 -5.08 -12.42
CA PRO A 182 -4.96 -3.83 -12.90
C PRO A 182 -6.32 -4.02 -13.58
N ARG A 183 -6.54 -5.17 -14.23
CA ARG A 183 -7.84 -5.48 -14.87
C ARG A 183 -8.99 -5.59 -13.87
N ALA A 184 -8.69 -5.96 -12.61
CA ALA A 184 -9.68 -6.07 -11.55
C ALA A 184 -9.86 -4.78 -10.74
N ALA A 185 -9.23 -3.67 -11.14
CA ALA A 185 -9.37 -2.37 -10.48
C ALA A 185 -10.84 -1.90 -10.37
N ILE A 186 -11.67 -2.27 -11.37
CA ILE A 186 -13.10 -2.01 -11.37
C ILE A 186 -13.85 -2.64 -10.17
N VAL A 187 -13.26 -3.67 -9.55
CA VAL A 187 -13.78 -4.31 -8.33
C VAL A 187 -13.12 -3.70 -7.10
N TRP A 188 -11.78 -3.56 -7.11
CA TRP A 188 -11.02 -3.15 -5.94
C TRP A 188 -11.33 -1.71 -5.51
N ILE A 189 -11.45 -0.78 -6.47
CA ILE A 189 -11.71 0.62 -6.17
C ILE A 189 -13.09 0.83 -5.51
N PRO A 190 -14.21 0.31 -6.04
CA PRO A 190 -15.51 0.41 -5.39
C PRO A 190 -15.55 -0.23 -3.99
N LEU A 191 -14.86 -1.35 -3.76
CA LEU A 191 -14.79 -1.97 -2.44
C LEU A 191 -14.06 -1.08 -1.41
N ALA A 192 -12.96 -0.42 -1.80
CA ALA A 192 -12.27 0.53 -0.90
C ALA A 192 -13.16 1.74 -0.57
N ILE A 193 -13.82 2.31 -1.58
CA ILE A 193 -14.75 3.43 -1.42
C ILE A 193 -15.93 3.00 -0.54
N GLY A 194 -16.54 1.86 -0.83
CA GLY A 194 -17.65 1.31 -0.03
C GLY A 194 -17.26 1.09 1.42
N CYS A 195 -16.06 0.57 1.70
CA CYS A 195 -15.55 0.44 3.05
C CYS A 195 -15.46 1.81 3.74
N ALA A 196 -14.87 2.82 3.10
CA ALA A 196 -14.74 4.16 3.66
C ALA A 196 -16.11 4.79 3.95
N LEU A 197 -17.03 4.74 2.98
CA LEU A 197 -18.39 5.27 3.13
C LEU A 197 -19.19 4.52 4.20
N SER A 198 -19.04 3.21 4.33
CA SER A 198 -19.70 2.45 5.38
C SER A 198 -19.36 2.95 6.79
N ARG A 199 -18.16 3.51 6.98
CA ARG A 199 -17.75 4.09 8.26
C ARG A 199 -18.33 5.48 8.50
N CYS A 200 -18.61 6.22 7.42
CA CYS A 200 -19.22 7.55 7.51
C CYS A 200 -20.73 7.47 7.79
N ILE A 201 -21.45 6.57 7.12
CA ILE A 201 -22.89 6.43 7.29
C ILE A 201 -23.32 5.84 8.65
N THR A 202 -22.37 5.31 9.44
CA THR A 202 -22.58 4.85 10.83
C THR A 202 -22.03 5.82 11.87
N ASP A 203 -21.75 7.04 11.48
CA ASP A 203 -21.20 8.11 12.33
C ASP A 203 -19.95 7.71 13.14
N ALA A 204 -19.27 6.64 12.68
CA ALA A 204 -18.00 6.23 13.26
C ALA A 204 -16.84 7.14 12.83
N HIS A 205 -16.96 7.79 11.66
CA HIS A 205 -15.97 8.70 11.09
C HIS A 205 -16.64 9.78 10.24
N PHE A 206 -16.06 10.97 10.23
CA PHE A 206 -16.36 12.01 9.23
C PHE A 206 -15.85 11.58 7.84
N ILE A 207 -16.43 12.15 6.77
CA ILE A 207 -15.90 11.93 5.40
C ILE A 207 -14.45 12.41 5.31
N SER A 208 -14.11 13.52 5.97
CA SER A 208 -12.75 14.04 6.05
C SER A 208 -11.79 13.03 6.75
N ASP A 209 -12.23 12.31 7.80
CA ASP A 209 -11.43 11.24 8.42
C ASP A 209 -11.15 10.09 7.44
N ALA A 210 -12.17 9.71 6.68
CA ALA A 210 -12.08 8.66 5.69
C ALA A 210 -11.20 9.06 4.50
N ALA A 211 -11.28 10.32 4.03
CA ALA A 211 -10.46 10.86 2.96
C ALA A 211 -8.97 10.89 3.33
N VAL A 212 -8.65 11.34 4.56
CA VAL A 212 -7.27 11.31 5.07
C VAL A 212 -6.78 9.86 5.19
N GLY A 213 -7.61 8.96 5.74
CA GLY A 213 -7.28 7.53 5.82
C GLY A 213 -6.99 6.93 4.44
N ALA A 214 -7.84 7.22 3.45
CA ALA A 214 -7.67 6.77 2.07
C ALA A 214 -6.34 7.27 1.46
N ALA A 215 -6.04 8.57 1.61
CA ALA A 215 -4.79 9.15 1.14
C ALA A 215 -3.57 8.47 1.76
N LEU A 216 -3.58 8.23 3.08
CA LEU A 216 -2.51 7.52 3.78
C LEU A 216 -2.35 6.09 3.28
N GLY A 217 -3.45 5.37 3.08
CA GLY A 217 -3.43 4.01 2.54
C GLY A 217 -2.81 3.93 1.14
N ILE A 218 -3.23 4.83 0.24
CA ILE A 218 -2.65 4.93 -1.11
C ILE A 218 -1.15 5.25 -1.04
N LEU A 219 -0.75 6.19 -0.19
CA LEU A 219 0.65 6.58 -0.05
C LEU A 219 1.52 5.46 0.53
N ALA A 220 1.01 4.72 1.52
CA ALA A 220 1.70 3.57 2.09
C ALA A 220 1.92 2.47 1.04
N ALA A 221 0.88 2.11 0.29
CA ALA A 221 0.99 1.11 -0.78
C ALA A 221 1.95 1.54 -1.89
N LYS A 222 1.90 2.82 -2.31
CA LYS A 222 2.84 3.39 -3.29
C LYS A 222 4.29 3.33 -2.78
N ALA A 223 4.52 3.67 -1.52
CA ALA A 223 5.86 3.64 -0.94
C ALA A 223 6.44 2.22 -0.94
N VAL A 224 5.67 1.24 -0.48
CA VAL A 224 6.06 -0.18 -0.46
C VAL A 224 6.30 -0.71 -1.87
N TRP A 225 5.42 -0.39 -2.83
CA TRP A 225 5.55 -0.80 -4.22
C TRP A 225 6.83 -0.24 -4.87
N HIS A 226 7.09 1.05 -4.72
CA HIS A 226 8.29 1.69 -5.27
C HIS A 226 9.58 1.18 -4.65
N ASP A 227 9.59 0.92 -3.33
CA ASP A 227 10.74 0.34 -2.66
C ASP A 227 11.04 -1.06 -3.20
N HIS A 228 10.00 -1.90 -3.38
CA HIS A 228 10.14 -3.23 -3.96
C HIS A 228 10.72 -3.20 -5.38
N LEU A 229 10.16 -2.37 -6.26
CA LEU A 229 10.68 -2.22 -7.63
C LEU A 229 12.15 -1.77 -7.65
N SER A 230 12.50 -0.83 -6.77
CA SER A 230 13.86 -0.28 -6.69
C SER A 230 14.87 -1.32 -6.23
N ARG A 231 14.52 -2.14 -5.22
CA ARG A 231 15.40 -3.19 -4.67
C ARG A 231 15.65 -4.33 -5.64
N HIS A 232 14.67 -4.68 -6.45
CA HIS A 232 14.74 -5.82 -7.35
C HIS A 232 15.06 -5.44 -8.80
N HIS A 233 15.32 -4.15 -9.10
CA HIS A 233 15.55 -3.62 -10.45
C HIS A 233 14.47 -4.07 -11.46
N LEU A 234 13.22 -4.20 -10.99
CA LEU A 234 12.11 -4.69 -11.78
C LEU A 234 11.51 -3.55 -12.62
N ASP A 235 11.23 -3.86 -13.89
CA ASP A 235 10.41 -3.00 -14.72
C ASP A 235 8.93 -3.18 -14.32
N PRO A 236 8.21 -2.09 -13.95
CA PRO A 236 6.79 -2.15 -13.63
C PRO A 236 5.93 -2.83 -14.70
N GLN A 237 6.25 -2.63 -15.99
CA GLN A 237 5.52 -3.23 -17.11
C GLN A 237 5.68 -4.74 -17.15
N ARG A 238 6.86 -5.27 -16.81
CA ARG A 238 7.10 -6.71 -16.78
C ARG A 238 6.33 -7.44 -15.66
N MET A 239 5.95 -6.74 -14.59
CA MET A 239 5.16 -7.33 -13.51
C MET A 239 3.66 -7.40 -13.84
N THR A 240 3.17 -6.51 -14.72
CA THR A 240 1.77 -6.50 -15.18
C THR A 240 1.56 -7.43 -16.38
N ASP A 241 2.57 -7.59 -17.23
CA ASP A 241 2.50 -8.37 -18.48
C ASP A 241 2.78 -9.87 -18.28
N ARG A 242 3.43 -10.23 -17.17
CA ARG A 242 3.47 -11.63 -16.74
C ARG A 242 2.32 -11.85 -15.76
N PRO A 243 1.15 -12.30 -16.26
CA PRO A 243 0.18 -12.87 -15.36
C PRO A 243 0.95 -13.93 -14.58
N PHE A 244 0.78 -13.91 -13.26
CA PHE A 244 1.36 -14.95 -12.40
C PHE A 244 0.74 -16.29 -12.83
N ALA A 245 1.25 -16.79 -13.98
CA ALA A 245 0.89 -18.06 -14.61
C ALA A 245 1.59 -19.19 -13.87
#